data_4f2536055add91d7acc5115c5c1150ed
#
_entry.id   4f2536055add91d7acc5115c5c1150ed
#
_cell.length_a   1.000
_cell.length_b   1.000
_cell.length_c   1.000
_cell.angle_alpha   90.00
_cell.angle_beta   90.00
_cell.angle_gamma   90.00
#
_symmetry.space_group_name_H-M   'P 1'
#
loop_
_entity.id
_entity.type
_entity.pdbx_description
1 polymer ?
#
loop_
_entity_poly.entity_id
_entity_poly.type
_entity_poly.pdbx_seq_one_letter_code
_entity_poly.pdbx_strand_id
1 'polypeptide(L)'
;MILRIRRKFCAAHSLPGYQGDCANLHGHTWHVVFEIEGPLTPGGMIYDFKQLKPLLDGALPDHKNLNDILPNPTAENLCQYLFDKVFGALEAKNLKLKTLEVWENEDAAAIIRK
;
A
#
# COMPACT_ATOMS: atom_id res chain seq x y z
N MET A 1 9.09 -14.35 11.98
CA MET A 1 9.26 -14.49 10.52
C MET A 1 8.38 -13.50 9.82
N ILE A 2 8.84 -12.96 8.72
CA ILE A 2 8.14 -11.92 7.95
C ILE A 2 7.81 -12.47 6.56
N LEU A 3 6.57 -12.28 6.13
CA LEU A 3 6.17 -12.45 4.74
C LEU A 3 6.34 -11.11 4.03
N ARG A 4 6.99 -11.13 2.87
CA ARG A 4 7.05 -9.94 2.01
C ARG A 4 6.23 -10.20 0.76
N ILE A 5 5.30 -9.31 0.46
CA ILE A 5 4.44 -9.42 -0.70
C ILE A 5 4.46 -8.09 -1.44
N ARG A 6 4.62 -8.17 -2.75
CA ARG A 6 4.60 -7.00 -3.64
C ARG A 6 3.32 -7.02 -4.46
N ARG A 7 2.62 -5.90 -4.47
CA ARG A 7 1.44 -5.70 -5.33
C ARG A 7 1.62 -4.41 -6.13
N LYS A 8 0.78 -4.22 -7.13
CA LYS A 8 0.77 -2.98 -7.91
C LYS A 8 -0.65 -2.54 -8.20
N PHE A 9 -0.83 -1.26 -8.41
CA PHE A 9 -2.10 -0.69 -8.86
C PHE A 9 -1.83 0.55 -9.70
N CYS A 10 -2.77 0.88 -10.58
CA CYS A 10 -2.70 2.08 -11.41
C CYS A 10 -3.67 3.12 -10.85
N ALA A 11 -3.20 4.33 -10.62
CA ALA A 11 -4.04 5.41 -10.12
C ALA A 11 -3.47 6.76 -10.52
N ALA A 12 -4.37 7.72 -10.69
CA ALA A 12 -4.03 9.09 -11.03
C ALA A 12 -4.08 9.97 -9.78
N HIS A 13 -3.29 11.02 -9.81
CA HIS A 13 -3.36 12.06 -8.78
C HIS A 13 -2.89 13.41 -9.35
N SER A 14 -3.25 14.47 -8.63
CA SER A 14 -2.66 15.78 -8.78
C SER A 14 -2.29 16.31 -7.40
N LEU A 15 -1.26 17.17 -7.34
CA LEU A 15 -0.79 17.73 -6.06
C LEU A 15 -1.24 19.19 -5.96
N PRO A 16 -2.31 19.48 -5.21
CA PRO A 16 -2.84 20.84 -5.08
C PRO A 16 -1.78 21.79 -4.48
N GLY A 17 -1.61 22.95 -5.11
CA GLY A 17 -0.66 23.95 -4.64
C GLY A 17 0.80 23.68 -4.96
N TYR A 18 1.11 22.55 -5.60
CA TYR A 18 2.46 22.25 -6.05
C TYR A 18 2.84 23.12 -7.26
N GLN A 19 4.07 23.63 -7.27
CA GLN A 19 4.58 24.43 -8.38
C GLN A 19 5.39 23.52 -9.31
N GLY A 20 4.78 23.10 -10.41
CA GLY A 20 5.40 22.19 -11.38
C GLY A 20 4.38 21.26 -12.01
N ASP A 21 4.85 20.35 -12.84
CA ASP A 21 4.00 19.43 -13.61
C ASP A 21 3.14 18.54 -12.74
N CYS A 22 3.59 18.20 -11.53
CA CYS A 22 2.84 17.34 -10.61
C CYS A 22 1.55 17.98 -10.08
N ALA A 23 1.37 19.30 -10.26
CA ALA A 23 0.09 19.95 -9.98
C ALA A 23 -1.01 19.50 -10.94
N ASN A 24 -0.64 19.05 -12.13
CA ASN A 24 -1.58 18.55 -13.13
C ASN A 24 -1.90 17.08 -12.87
N LEU A 25 -3.12 16.69 -13.25
CA LEU A 25 -3.52 15.28 -13.14
C LEU A 25 -2.64 14.40 -14.02
N HIS A 26 -2.07 13.37 -13.41
CA HIS A 26 -1.22 12.39 -14.08
C HIS A 26 -1.36 11.04 -13.39
N GLY A 27 -0.91 9.98 -14.03
CA GLY A 27 -1.03 8.63 -13.53
C GLY A 27 0.30 7.93 -13.32
N HIS A 28 0.30 6.98 -12.40
CA HIS A 28 1.43 6.10 -12.14
C HIS A 28 0.96 4.66 -12.02
N THR A 29 1.88 3.74 -12.28
CA THR A 29 1.77 2.38 -11.77
C THR A 29 2.48 2.35 -10.44
N TRP A 30 1.71 2.31 -9.35
CA TRP A 30 2.23 2.29 -7.99
C TRP A 30 2.59 0.86 -7.62
N HIS A 31 3.75 0.69 -7.02
CA HIS A 31 4.13 -0.59 -6.44
C HIS A 31 4.08 -0.48 -4.92
N VAL A 32 3.52 -1.49 -4.29
CA VAL A 32 3.36 -1.51 -2.83
C VAL A 32 4.00 -2.77 -2.31
N VAL A 33 4.88 -2.62 -1.33
CA VAL A 33 5.54 -3.75 -0.66
C VAL A 33 5.04 -3.83 0.76
N PHE A 34 4.53 -5.01 1.12
CA PHE A 34 4.01 -5.29 2.46
C PHE A 34 4.95 -6.25 3.16
N GLU A 35 5.34 -5.95 4.41
CA GLU A 35 6.02 -6.91 5.28
C GLU A 35 5.10 -7.20 6.45
N ILE A 36 4.74 -8.47 6.58
CA ILE A 36 3.68 -8.93 7.47
C ILE A 36 4.22 -10.00 8.39
N GLU A 37 4.02 -9.83 9.70
CA GLU A 37 4.42 -10.76 10.72
C GLU A 37 3.21 -11.51 11.26
N GLY A 38 3.40 -12.78 11.56
CA GLY A 38 2.38 -13.59 12.19
C GLY A 38 2.97 -14.87 12.74
N PRO A 39 2.18 -15.62 13.52
CA PRO A 39 2.64 -16.91 14.06
C PRO A 39 2.72 -17.96 12.95
N LEU A 40 3.78 -18.75 12.97
CA LEU A 40 3.89 -19.90 12.10
C LEU A 40 2.86 -20.95 12.54
N THR A 41 1.99 -21.34 11.61
CA THR A 41 0.96 -22.34 11.89
C THR A 41 1.51 -23.77 11.79
N PRO A 42 0.81 -24.79 12.34
CA PRO A 42 1.25 -26.18 12.20
C PRO A 42 1.39 -26.67 10.75
N GLY A 43 0.69 -26.03 9.81
CA GLY A 43 0.81 -26.33 8.39
C GLY A 43 2.06 -25.77 7.73
N GLY A 44 2.90 -25.05 8.48
CA GLY A 44 4.13 -24.49 7.95
C GLY A 44 3.96 -23.15 7.23
N MET A 45 2.80 -22.52 7.38
CA MET A 45 2.50 -21.21 6.79
C MET A 45 2.14 -20.21 7.87
N ILE A 46 2.58 -18.97 7.71
CA ILE A 46 2.03 -17.85 8.47
C ILE A 46 0.63 -17.53 7.95
N TYR A 47 0.49 -17.46 6.63
CA TYR A 47 -0.79 -17.26 5.95
C TYR A 47 -0.64 -17.69 4.50
N ASP A 48 -1.70 -18.22 3.89
CA ASP A 48 -1.67 -18.65 2.50
C ASP A 48 -1.60 -17.43 1.57
N PHE A 49 -0.57 -17.38 0.72
CA PHE A 49 -0.40 -16.30 -0.25
C PHE A 49 -1.59 -16.15 -1.19
N LYS A 50 -2.25 -17.25 -1.55
CA LYS A 50 -3.44 -17.21 -2.43
C LYS A 50 -4.62 -16.50 -1.80
N GLN A 51 -4.68 -16.47 -0.46
CA GLN A 51 -5.71 -15.76 0.28
C GLN A 51 -5.26 -14.34 0.65
N LEU A 52 -3.98 -14.16 0.92
CA LEU A 52 -3.44 -12.89 1.35
C LEU A 52 -3.40 -11.86 0.21
N LYS A 53 -3.01 -12.28 -0.97
CA LYS A 53 -2.92 -11.37 -2.13
C LYS A 53 -4.25 -10.69 -2.47
N PRO A 54 -5.38 -11.42 -2.58
CA PRO A 54 -6.66 -10.76 -2.83
C PRO A 54 -7.09 -9.81 -1.72
N LEU A 55 -6.78 -10.14 -0.47
CA LEU A 55 -7.08 -9.28 0.67
C LEU A 55 -6.31 -7.96 0.56
N LEU A 56 -5.04 -8.01 0.20
CA LEU A 56 -4.21 -6.82 0.00
C LEU A 56 -4.69 -6.03 -1.23
N ASP A 57 -4.98 -6.69 -2.33
CA ASP A 57 -5.49 -6.03 -3.54
C ASP A 57 -6.80 -5.28 -3.27
N GLY A 58 -7.67 -5.83 -2.44
CA GLY A 58 -8.93 -5.21 -2.06
C GLY A 58 -8.76 -3.88 -1.31
N ALA A 59 -7.60 -3.64 -0.73
CA ALA A 59 -7.30 -2.39 -0.03
C ALA A 59 -6.70 -1.32 -0.97
N LEU A 60 -6.26 -1.71 -2.17
CA LEU A 60 -5.56 -0.80 -3.08
C LEU A 60 -6.55 -0.06 -3.98
N PRO A 61 -6.36 1.26 -4.18
CA PRO A 61 -7.27 2.09 -4.98
C PRO A 61 -6.95 1.99 -6.48
N ASP A 62 -7.08 0.79 -7.04
CA ASP A 62 -6.77 0.53 -8.44
C ASP A 62 -7.77 1.20 -9.38
N HIS A 63 -7.26 1.84 -10.43
CA HIS A 63 -8.05 2.58 -11.44
C HIS A 63 -8.89 3.71 -10.81
N LYS A 64 -8.35 4.36 -9.79
CA LYS A 64 -9.01 5.47 -9.10
C LYS A 64 -8.25 6.77 -9.31
N ASN A 65 -8.96 7.89 -9.10
CA ASN A 65 -8.33 9.18 -8.89
C ASN A 65 -8.11 9.35 -7.38
N LEU A 66 -6.85 9.39 -6.96
CA LEU A 66 -6.50 9.45 -5.54
C LEU A 66 -7.00 10.73 -4.86
N ASN A 67 -7.23 11.81 -5.63
CA ASN A 67 -7.78 13.04 -5.09
C ASN A 67 -9.23 12.88 -4.62
N ASP A 68 -9.93 11.83 -5.05
CA ASP A 68 -11.28 11.50 -4.54
C ASP A 68 -11.22 10.83 -3.16
N ILE A 69 -10.04 10.34 -2.77
CA ILE A 69 -9.83 9.61 -1.51
C ILE A 69 -9.11 10.49 -0.50
N LEU A 70 -8.09 11.23 -0.95
CA LEU A 70 -7.25 12.08 -0.09
C LEU A 70 -7.22 13.51 -0.65
N PRO A 71 -7.29 14.52 0.23
CA PRO A 71 -7.21 15.92 -0.24
C PRO A 71 -5.85 16.27 -0.84
N ASN A 72 -4.78 15.64 -0.37
CA ASN A 72 -3.43 15.85 -0.89
C ASN A 72 -2.72 14.50 -1.03
N PRO A 73 -2.90 13.79 -2.16
CA PRO A 73 -2.43 12.42 -2.31
C PRO A 73 -0.97 12.34 -2.73
N THR A 74 -0.08 12.82 -1.88
CA THR A 74 1.35 12.56 -2.00
C THR A 74 1.64 11.08 -1.73
N ALA A 75 2.82 10.60 -2.12
CA ALA A 75 3.24 9.23 -1.79
C ALA A 75 3.22 9.02 -0.27
N GLU A 76 3.62 10.03 0.51
CA GLU A 76 3.64 9.97 1.97
C GLU A 76 2.25 9.83 2.56
N ASN A 77 1.31 10.67 2.13
CA ASN A 77 -0.07 10.62 2.62
C ASN A 77 -0.77 9.34 2.17
N LEU A 78 -0.50 8.89 0.95
CA LEU A 78 -1.02 7.62 0.46
C LEU A 78 -0.47 6.45 1.27
N CYS A 79 0.81 6.48 1.59
CA CYS A 79 1.45 5.46 2.42
C CYS A 79 0.78 5.37 3.80
N GLN A 80 0.54 6.49 4.45
CA GLN A 80 -0.12 6.51 5.76
C GLN A 80 -1.56 5.98 5.66
N TYR A 81 -2.30 6.41 4.65
CA TYR A 81 -3.67 5.96 4.43
C TYR A 81 -3.74 4.44 4.23
N LEU A 82 -2.89 3.90 3.37
CA LEU A 82 -2.85 2.48 3.08
C LEU A 82 -2.35 1.68 4.29
N PHE A 83 -1.36 2.20 5.01
CA PHE A 83 -0.85 1.54 6.20
C PHE A 83 -1.98 1.33 7.22
N ASP A 84 -2.71 2.37 7.55
CA ASP A 84 -3.78 2.29 8.55
C ASP A 84 -4.89 1.33 8.10
N LYS A 85 -5.26 1.40 6.83
CA LYS A 85 -6.31 0.54 6.26
C LYS A 85 -5.90 -0.94 6.30
N VAL A 86 -4.69 -1.25 5.86
CA VAL A 86 -4.20 -2.63 5.80
C VAL A 86 -3.89 -3.16 7.20
N PHE A 87 -3.34 -2.33 8.07
CA PHE A 87 -3.06 -2.71 9.46
C PHE A 87 -4.33 -3.22 10.14
N GLY A 88 -5.43 -2.49 10.03
CA GLY A 88 -6.71 -2.90 10.61
C GLY A 88 -7.25 -4.21 10.03
N ALA A 89 -7.15 -4.37 8.70
CA ALA A 89 -7.61 -5.59 8.03
C ALA A 89 -6.79 -6.81 8.45
N LEU A 90 -5.50 -6.66 8.64
CA LEU A 90 -4.61 -7.76 9.04
C LEU A 90 -4.76 -8.14 10.51
N GLU A 91 -5.04 -7.17 11.38
CA GLU A 91 -5.29 -7.46 12.80
C GLU A 91 -6.41 -8.46 12.99
N ALA A 92 -7.47 -8.36 12.19
CA ALA A 92 -8.61 -9.29 12.24
C ALA A 92 -8.20 -10.73 11.89
N LYS A 93 -7.05 -10.91 11.25
CA LYS A 93 -6.50 -12.23 10.87
C LYS A 93 -5.34 -12.66 11.77
N ASN A 94 -5.12 -11.98 12.89
CA ASN A 94 -3.98 -12.23 13.79
C ASN A 94 -2.63 -12.04 13.07
N LEU A 95 -2.60 -11.08 12.15
CA LEU A 95 -1.41 -10.70 11.41
C LEU A 95 -1.06 -9.24 11.72
N LYS A 96 0.22 -8.90 11.62
CA LYS A 96 0.68 -7.55 11.93
C LYS A 96 1.46 -6.97 10.75
N LEU A 97 1.00 -5.84 10.25
CA LEU A 97 1.74 -5.09 9.23
C LEU A 97 2.94 -4.40 9.90
N LYS A 98 4.15 -4.79 9.50
CA LYS A 98 5.39 -4.24 10.05
C LYS A 98 5.97 -3.15 9.18
N THR A 99 5.87 -3.29 7.87
CA THR A 99 6.41 -2.34 6.91
C THR A 99 5.46 -2.22 5.73
N LEU A 100 5.26 -0.99 5.29
CA LEU A 100 4.59 -0.70 4.03
C LEU A 100 5.46 0.27 3.25
N GLU A 101 5.74 -0.08 1.99
CA GLU A 101 6.43 0.79 1.05
C GLU A 101 5.47 1.13 -0.08
N VAL A 102 5.36 2.41 -0.41
CA VAL A 102 4.56 2.88 -1.54
C VAL A 102 5.51 3.54 -2.53
N TRP A 103 5.72 2.90 -3.66
CA TRP A 103 6.62 3.33 -4.72
C TRP A 103 5.81 4.05 -5.82
N GLU A 104 6.05 5.33 -5.98
CA GLU A 104 5.43 6.12 -7.04
C GLU A 104 5.99 5.74 -8.41
N ASN A 105 7.28 5.46 -8.45
CA ASN A 105 8.02 4.98 -9.61
C ASN A 105 9.14 4.05 -9.12
N GLU A 106 10.03 3.63 -10.00
CA GLU A 106 11.11 2.70 -9.63
C GLU A 106 12.21 3.35 -8.78
N ASP A 107 12.22 4.68 -8.66
CA ASP A 107 13.31 5.42 -8.00
C ASP A 107 12.95 5.94 -6.62
N ALA A 108 11.66 6.05 -6.28
CA ALA A 108 11.28 6.79 -5.07
C ALA A 108 10.07 6.15 -4.39
N ALA A 109 10.15 6.07 -3.07
CA ALA A 109 9.08 5.50 -2.25
C ALA A 109 8.95 6.21 -0.91
N ALA A 110 7.75 6.17 -0.37
CA ALA A 110 7.50 6.48 1.04
C ALA A 110 7.36 5.16 1.80
N ILE A 111 7.95 5.08 2.99
CA ILE A 111 8.02 3.85 3.77
C ILE A 111 7.62 4.12 5.20
N ILE A 112 6.69 3.31 5.72
CA ILE A 112 6.38 3.25 7.15
C ILE A 112 6.89 1.91 7.69
N ARG A 113 7.66 1.97 8.77
CA ARG A 113 8.25 0.80 9.41
C ARG A 113 7.98 0.86 10.91
N LYS A 114 7.38 -0.20 11.43
CA LYS A 114 7.03 -0.29 12.86
C LYS A 114 7.93 -1.24 13.63
#